data_60461066a2d7c810514368f5fb6d6fb8
#
_entry.id   60461066a2d7c810514368f5fb6d6fb8
#
_cell.length_a   1.000
_cell.length_b   1.000
_cell.length_c   1.000
_cell.angle_alpha   90.00
_cell.angle_beta   90.00
_cell.angle_gamma   90.00
#
_symmetry.space_group_name_H-M   'P 1'
#
loop_
_entity.id
_entity.type
_entity.pdbx_description
1 polymer ?
#
loop_
_entity_poly.entity_id
_entity_poly.type
_entity_poly.pdbx_seq_one_letter_code
_entity_poly.pdbx_strand_id
1 'polypeptide(L)'
;MLDLKEDGEDYAKRIAAAVRKHGEPKRTVLGVRSLEHASHFAKLLPEARQIGLVPTPDDIEPFAAAGVKVIRLWPKWLADDALVKRVRKAGAELHLGTGPGTRADVLPLLAYEPESLASDDPAQLVKTLAELRAGKK
;
A
#
# COMPACT_ATOMS: atom_id res chain seq x y z
N MET A 1 3.53 7.49 4.31
CA MET A 1 2.23 6.80 4.42
C MET A 1 1.72 6.99 5.84
N LEU A 2 0.44 7.28 6.00
CA LEU A 2 -0.25 7.28 7.29
C LEU A 2 -0.95 5.95 7.45
N ASP A 3 -0.57 5.17 8.45
CA ASP A 3 -1.19 3.89 8.78
C ASP A 3 -2.31 4.15 9.80
N LEU A 4 -3.55 4.05 9.34
CA LEU A 4 -4.73 4.37 10.13
C LEU A 4 -5.03 3.24 11.13
N LYS A 5 -5.09 3.56 12.43
CA LYS A 5 -5.21 2.58 13.52
C LYS A 5 -6.57 2.56 14.18
N GLU A 6 -7.34 3.64 14.06
CA GLU A 6 -8.63 3.79 14.71
C GLU A 6 -9.73 3.96 13.66
N ASP A 7 -10.92 3.43 13.96
CA ASP A 7 -12.10 3.58 13.13
C ASP A 7 -12.92 4.82 13.58
N GLY A 8 -13.92 5.17 12.78
CA GLY A 8 -14.91 6.19 13.10
C GLY A 8 -14.73 7.50 12.34
N GLU A 9 -15.86 8.14 12.12
CA GLU A 9 -15.95 9.36 11.30
C GLU A 9 -15.17 10.53 11.92
N ASP A 10 -15.21 10.69 13.24
CA ASP A 10 -14.52 11.80 13.92
C ASP A 10 -13.01 11.65 13.86
N TYR A 11 -12.50 10.42 13.94
CA TYR A 11 -11.08 10.14 13.70
C TYR A 11 -10.69 10.51 12.26
N ALA A 12 -11.47 10.05 11.28
CA ALA A 12 -11.23 10.35 9.88
C ALA A 12 -11.24 11.86 9.60
N LYS A 13 -12.20 12.62 10.17
CA LYS A 13 -12.26 14.09 10.06
C LYS A 13 -11.02 14.77 10.63
N ARG A 14 -10.55 14.34 11.81
CA ARG A 14 -9.34 14.90 12.44
C ARG A 14 -8.10 14.66 11.58
N ILE A 15 -7.92 13.45 11.05
CA ILE A 15 -6.81 13.13 10.15
C ILE A 15 -6.89 13.96 8.86
N ALA A 16 -8.06 14.05 8.24
CA ALA A 16 -8.25 14.82 7.02
C ALA A 16 -7.94 16.30 7.24
N ALA A 17 -8.39 16.88 8.35
CA ALA A 17 -8.10 18.27 8.73
C ALA A 17 -6.59 18.49 8.95
N ALA A 18 -5.91 17.57 9.65
CA ALA A 18 -4.46 17.64 9.87
C ALA A 18 -3.68 17.56 8.56
N VAL A 19 -4.05 16.66 7.65
CA VAL A 19 -3.40 16.54 6.33
C VAL A 19 -3.59 17.83 5.51
N ARG A 20 -4.80 18.42 5.50
CA ARG A 20 -5.05 19.67 4.79
C ARG A 20 -4.31 20.86 5.38
N LYS A 21 -4.16 20.90 6.69
CA LYS A 21 -3.48 22.00 7.40
C LYS A 21 -1.95 21.93 7.35
N HIS A 22 -1.39 20.74 7.48
CA HIS A 22 0.05 20.55 7.73
C HIS A 22 0.75 19.69 6.67
N GLY A 23 0.01 19.05 5.77
CA GLY A 23 0.51 18.17 4.75
C GLY A 23 0.17 18.63 3.34
N GLU A 24 0.37 17.71 2.41
CA GLU A 24 -0.01 17.87 1.00
C GLU A 24 -0.93 16.70 0.61
N PRO A 25 -2.25 16.93 0.46
CA PRO A 25 -3.21 15.86 0.19
C PRO A 25 -2.83 14.97 -1.00
N LYS A 26 -2.41 15.54 -2.13
CA LYS A 26 -2.01 14.80 -3.35
C LYS A 26 -0.78 13.93 -3.16
N ARG A 27 0.07 14.23 -2.19
CA ARG A 27 1.26 13.45 -1.83
C ARG A 27 1.02 12.52 -0.66
N THR A 28 -0.16 12.59 -0.05
CA THR A 28 -0.51 11.74 1.10
C THR A 28 -0.94 10.35 0.62
N VAL A 29 -0.41 9.35 1.31
CA VAL A 29 -0.80 7.95 1.14
C VAL A 29 -1.39 7.46 2.46
N LEU A 30 -2.61 6.93 2.40
CA LEU A 30 -3.37 6.43 3.54
C LEU A 30 -3.40 4.91 3.52
N GLY A 31 -2.91 4.28 4.56
CA GLY A 31 -3.07 2.84 4.79
C GLY A 31 -4.42 2.56 5.43
N VAL A 32 -5.40 2.14 4.63
CA VAL A 32 -6.78 1.88 5.08
C VAL A 32 -6.94 0.39 5.44
N ARG A 33 -7.58 0.12 6.59
CA ARG A 33 -7.71 -1.23 7.16
C ARG A 33 -9.12 -1.79 7.12
N SER A 34 -10.10 -0.94 6.79
CA SER A 34 -11.51 -1.31 6.68
C SER A 34 -12.18 -0.63 5.49
N LEU A 35 -13.31 -1.16 5.05
CA LEU A 35 -14.15 -0.51 4.03
C LEU A 35 -14.71 0.81 4.53
N GLU A 36 -14.93 0.95 5.85
CA GLU A 36 -15.33 2.19 6.48
C GLU A 36 -14.25 3.26 6.33
N HIS A 37 -12.98 2.95 6.63
CA HIS A 37 -11.84 3.83 6.34
C HIS A 37 -11.82 4.25 4.87
N ALA A 38 -11.89 3.29 3.96
CA ALA A 38 -11.86 3.57 2.53
C ALA A 38 -12.97 4.55 2.13
N SER A 39 -14.19 4.34 2.61
CA SER A 39 -15.34 5.20 2.33
C SER A 39 -15.20 6.61 2.92
N HIS A 40 -14.78 6.73 4.19
CA HIS A 40 -14.59 8.02 4.84
C HIS A 40 -13.54 8.86 4.11
N PHE A 41 -12.38 8.28 3.83
CA PHE A 41 -11.29 9.03 3.19
C PHE A 41 -11.51 9.28 1.70
N ALA A 42 -12.30 8.47 0.99
CA ALA A 42 -12.73 8.79 -0.36
C ALA A 42 -13.58 10.09 -0.40
N LYS A 43 -14.32 10.38 0.67
CA LYS A 43 -15.12 11.62 0.80
C LYS A 43 -14.31 12.78 1.35
N LEU A 44 -13.50 12.55 2.39
CA LEU A 44 -12.82 13.60 3.14
C LEU A 44 -11.49 14.04 2.51
N LEU A 45 -10.78 13.13 1.84
CA LEU A 45 -9.49 13.36 1.17
C LEU A 45 -9.43 12.62 -0.18
N PRO A 46 -10.30 12.97 -1.14
CA PRO A 46 -10.36 12.27 -2.43
C PRO A 46 -9.05 12.38 -3.23
N GLU A 47 -8.20 13.38 -2.93
CA GLU A 47 -6.91 13.57 -3.57
C GLU A 47 -5.82 12.62 -3.04
N ALA A 48 -6.00 12.08 -1.84
CA ALA A 48 -5.02 11.20 -1.22
C ALA A 48 -5.12 9.78 -1.80
N ARG A 49 -3.96 9.15 -2.01
CA ARG A 49 -3.90 7.77 -2.46
C ARG A 49 -4.16 6.82 -1.30
N GLN A 50 -5.00 5.83 -1.50
CA GLN A 50 -5.26 4.79 -0.51
C GLN A 50 -4.52 3.50 -0.86
N ILE A 51 -3.92 2.86 0.17
CA ILE A 51 -3.40 1.49 0.12
C ILE A 51 -4.26 0.64 1.06
N GLY A 52 -4.86 -0.40 0.51
CA GLY A 52 -5.62 -1.38 1.29
C GLY A 52 -4.68 -2.29 2.06
N LEU A 53 -4.63 -2.11 3.38
CA LEU A 53 -3.97 -3.01 4.32
C LEU A 53 -4.97 -4.10 4.70
N VAL A 54 -5.37 -4.91 3.72
CA VAL A 54 -6.47 -5.86 3.85
C VAL A 54 -6.23 -6.85 5.00
N PRO A 55 -7.24 -7.08 5.87
CA PRO A 55 -7.11 -8.00 7.00
C PRO A 55 -6.94 -9.44 6.57
N THR A 56 -7.67 -9.84 5.52
CA THR A 56 -7.65 -11.20 4.97
C THR A 56 -7.59 -11.17 3.44
N PRO A 57 -7.20 -12.28 2.79
CA PRO A 57 -7.25 -12.37 1.33
C PRO A 57 -8.65 -12.17 0.73
N ASP A 58 -9.71 -12.44 1.48
CA ASP A 58 -11.10 -12.28 1.01
C ASP A 58 -11.54 -10.83 0.93
N ASP A 59 -10.76 -9.91 1.50
CA ASP A 59 -11.02 -8.47 1.44
C ASP A 59 -10.42 -7.81 0.17
N ILE A 60 -9.67 -8.53 -0.67
CA ILE A 60 -9.02 -7.97 -1.87
C ILE A 60 -10.05 -7.34 -2.80
N GLU A 61 -11.03 -8.11 -3.24
CA GLU A 61 -12.05 -7.64 -4.18
C GLU A 61 -12.99 -6.59 -3.55
N PRO A 62 -13.45 -6.73 -2.29
CA PRO A 62 -14.22 -5.69 -1.61
C PRO A 62 -13.51 -4.33 -1.54
N PHE A 63 -12.20 -4.32 -1.19
CA PHE A 63 -11.43 -3.07 -1.16
C PHE A 63 -11.26 -2.46 -2.55
N ALA A 64 -10.96 -3.26 -3.56
CA ALA A 64 -10.86 -2.79 -4.94
C ALA A 64 -12.20 -2.22 -5.43
N ALA A 65 -13.32 -2.89 -5.13
CA ALA A 65 -14.66 -2.41 -5.46
C ALA A 65 -15.04 -1.11 -4.74
N ALA A 66 -14.52 -0.89 -3.53
CA ALA A 66 -14.64 0.37 -2.80
C ALA A 66 -13.77 1.50 -3.35
N GLY A 67 -13.02 1.27 -4.43
CA GLY A 67 -12.19 2.27 -5.11
C GLY A 67 -10.74 2.35 -4.61
N VAL A 68 -10.32 1.46 -3.73
CA VAL A 68 -8.91 1.37 -3.30
C VAL A 68 -8.07 0.83 -4.45
N LYS A 69 -7.12 1.63 -4.94
CA LYS A 69 -6.34 1.32 -6.15
C LYS A 69 -5.10 0.50 -5.90
N VAL A 70 -4.64 0.40 -4.66
CA VAL A 70 -3.42 -0.30 -4.27
C VAL A 70 -3.76 -1.27 -3.16
N ILE A 71 -3.38 -2.53 -3.31
CA ILE A 71 -3.60 -3.58 -2.29
C ILE A 71 -2.24 -4.09 -1.81
N ARG A 72 -2.06 -4.09 -0.49
CA ARG A 72 -0.89 -4.71 0.13
C ARG A 72 -1.15 -6.18 0.37
N LEU A 73 -0.24 -7.04 -0.13
CA LEU A 73 -0.14 -8.43 0.29
C LEU A 73 0.96 -8.59 1.34
N TRP A 74 0.67 -9.42 2.34
CA TRP A 74 1.62 -9.75 3.40
C TRP A 74 2.55 -10.87 2.94
N PRO A 75 3.81 -10.93 3.39
CA PRO A 75 4.78 -11.96 2.96
C PRO A 75 4.27 -13.39 3.08
N LYS A 76 3.52 -13.68 4.14
CA LYS A 76 2.91 -15.01 4.37
C LYS A 76 1.90 -15.44 3.30
N TRP A 77 1.41 -14.49 2.49
CA TRP A 77 0.45 -14.75 1.42
C TRP A 77 1.09 -14.88 0.04
N LEU A 78 2.42 -14.80 -0.03
CA LEU A 78 3.18 -14.91 -1.28
C LEU A 78 3.73 -16.34 -1.51
N ALA A 79 3.18 -17.35 -0.81
CA ALA A 79 3.58 -18.75 -0.99
C ALA A 79 3.29 -19.26 -2.42
N ASP A 80 2.26 -18.73 -3.04
CA ASP A 80 1.95 -18.88 -4.46
C ASP A 80 1.53 -17.54 -5.06
N ASP A 81 1.41 -17.48 -6.37
CA ASP A 81 1.06 -16.26 -7.09
C ASP A 81 -0.46 -16.03 -7.23
N ALA A 82 -1.29 -16.90 -6.65
CA ALA A 82 -2.75 -16.84 -6.81
C ALA A 82 -3.33 -15.53 -6.28
N LEU A 83 -2.85 -15.06 -5.11
CA LEU A 83 -3.31 -13.80 -4.54
C LEU A 83 -2.82 -12.58 -5.32
N VAL A 84 -1.61 -12.64 -5.87
CA VAL A 84 -1.09 -11.61 -6.79
C VAL A 84 -2.00 -11.50 -8.02
N LYS A 85 -2.37 -12.63 -8.62
CA LYS A 85 -3.31 -12.67 -9.74
C LYS A 85 -4.69 -12.12 -9.37
N ARG A 86 -5.18 -12.39 -8.14
CA ARG A 86 -6.46 -11.82 -7.65
C ARG A 86 -6.38 -10.30 -7.56
N VAL A 87 -5.31 -9.73 -6.99
CA VAL A 87 -5.11 -8.27 -6.94
C VAL A 87 -5.14 -7.67 -8.36
N ARG A 88 -4.40 -8.26 -9.31
CA ARG A 88 -4.38 -7.80 -10.71
C ARG A 88 -5.76 -7.90 -11.38
N LYS A 89 -6.45 -9.02 -11.19
CA LYS A 89 -7.81 -9.24 -11.74
C LYS A 89 -8.83 -8.26 -11.17
N ALA A 90 -8.68 -7.85 -9.92
CA ALA A 90 -9.50 -6.80 -9.30
C ALA A 90 -9.18 -5.39 -9.83
N GLY A 91 -8.19 -5.23 -10.71
CA GLY A 91 -7.79 -3.95 -11.28
C GLY A 91 -6.97 -3.09 -10.32
N ALA A 92 -6.39 -3.70 -9.28
CA ALA A 92 -5.57 -3.00 -8.30
C ALA A 92 -4.07 -3.19 -8.55
N GLU A 93 -3.28 -2.22 -8.10
CA GLU A 93 -1.82 -2.27 -8.05
C GLU A 93 -1.35 -3.07 -6.84
N LEU A 94 -0.24 -3.78 -6.98
CA LEU A 94 0.37 -4.58 -5.92
C LEU A 94 1.35 -3.76 -5.09
N HIS A 95 1.19 -3.79 -3.77
CA HIS A 95 2.12 -3.22 -2.80
C HIS A 95 2.71 -4.32 -1.91
N LEU A 96 4.04 -4.37 -1.79
CA LEU A 96 4.75 -5.36 -0.98
C LEU A 96 5.68 -4.70 0.06
N GLY A 97 5.84 -5.35 1.20
CA GLY A 97 6.80 -4.96 2.23
C GLY A 97 8.09 -5.75 2.08
N THR A 98 9.24 -5.05 2.15
CA THR A 98 10.57 -5.64 1.97
C THR A 98 11.32 -5.87 3.29
N GLY A 99 10.72 -5.52 4.46
CA GLY A 99 11.48 -5.49 5.69
C GLY A 99 12.69 -4.54 5.60
N PRO A 100 13.93 -4.97 5.88
CA PRO A 100 15.13 -4.12 5.84
C PRO A 100 15.47 -3.53 4.46
N GLY A 101 14.95 -4.12 3.36
CA GLY A 101 15.20 -3.61 2.01
C GLY A 101 16.56 -3.96 1.43
N THR A 102 17.20 -5.01 1.95
CA THR A 102 18.45 -5.54 1.37
C THR A 102 18.20 -6.22 0.03
N ARG A 103 19.25 -6.52 -0.72
CA ARG A 103 19.15 -7.24 -1.99
C ARG A 103 18.45 -8.60 -1.84
N ALA A 104 18.73 -9.30 -0.75
CA ALA A 104 18.12 -10.60 -0.45
C ALA A 104 16.60 -10.47 -0.19
N ASP A 105 16.17 -9.37 0.44
CA ASP A 105 14.76 -9.11 0.73
C ASP A 105 13.99 -8.66 -0.53
N VAL A 106 14.63 -7.85 -1.36
CA VAL A 106 13.97 -7.19 -2.50
C VAL A 106 13.88 -8.09 -3.73
N LEU A 107 14.95 -8.82 -4.04
CA LEU A 107 15.07 -9.56 -5.30
C LEU A 107 13.94 -10.59 -5.52
N PRO A 108 13.53 -11.40 -4.52
CA PRO A 108 12.42 -12.33 -4.68
C PRO A 108 11.08 -11.63 -4.93
N LEU A 109 10.88 -10.44 -4.34
CA LEU A 109 9.63 -9.68 -4.47
C LEU A 109 9.48 -9.04 -5.85
N LEU A 110 10.59 -8.69 -6.52
CA LEU A 110 10.54 -8.14 -7.87
C LEU A 110 10.02 -9.14 -8.91
N ALA A 111 10.03 -10.44 -8.62
CA ALA A 111 9.42 -11.45 -9.48
C ALA A 111 7.89 -11.31 -9.60
N TYR A 112 7.24 -10.67 -8.61
CA TYR A 112 5.80 -10.37 -8.63
C TYR A 112 5.48 -9.05 -9.34
N GLU A 113 6.49 -8.31 -9.80
CA GLU A 113 6.35 -7.01 -10.49
C GLU A 113 5.48 -6.00 -9.71
N PRO A 114 5.79 -5.73 -8.42
CA PRO A 114 4.99 -4.81 -7.61
C PRO A 114 5.13 -3.36 -8.11
N GLU A 115 4.04 -2.60 -8.09
CA GLU A 115 4.06 -1.18 -8.42
C GLU A 115 4.68 -0.34 -7.31
N SER A 116 4.67 -0.83 -6.08
CA SER A 116 5.29 -0.13 -4.95
C SER A 116 5.81 -1.08 -3.88
N LEU A 117 6.86 -0.62 -3.22
CA LEU A 117 7.51 -1.33 -2.11
C LEU A 117 7.53 -0.43 -0.88
N ALA A 118 7.37 -1.04 0.31
CA ALA A 118 7.64 -0.41 1.60
C ALA A 118 8.84 -1.08 2.27
N SER A 119 9.59 -0.32 3.06
CA SER A 119 10.72 -0.84 3.83
C SER A 119 10.77 -0.22 5.21
N ASP A 120 11.31 -0.97 6.16
CA ASP A 120 11.66 -0.49 7.49
C ASP A 120 12.90 0.41 7.45
N ASP A 121 13.75 0.23 6.41
CA ASP A 121 14.88 1.11 6.08
C ASP A 121 14.76 1.63 4.64
N PRO A 122 14.07 2.77 4.42
CA PRO A 122 13.89 3.34 3.08
C PRO A 122 15.20 3.73 2.39
N ALA A 123 16.22 4.13 3.15
CA ALA A 123 17.52 4.49 2.58
C ALA A 123 18.23 3.27 2.00
N GLN A 124 18.21 2.15 2.73
CA GLN A 124 18.72 0.88 2.23
C GLN A 124 17.94 0.40 1.00
N LEU A 125 16.61 0.48 1.02
CA LEU A 125 15.79 0.08 -0.13
C LEU A 125 16.14 0.89 -1.39
N VAL A 126 16.25 2.21 -1.28
CA VAL A 126 16.61 3.09 -2.41
C VAL A 126 17.98 2.72 -2.98
N LYS A 127 18.98 2.48 -2.11
CA LYS A 127 20.32 2.03 -2.51
C LYS A 127 20.25 0.69 -3.25
N THR A 128 19.57 -0.29 -2.69
CA THR A 128 19.37 -1.63 -3.28
C THR A 128 18.74 -1.54 -4.68
N LEU A 129 17.69 -0.75 -4.84
CA LEU A 129 17.02 -0.58 -6.13
C LEU A 129 17.91 0.10 -7.16
N ALA A 130 18.74 1.08 -6.75
CA ALA A 130 19.71 1.73 -7.63
C ALA A 130 20.78 0.74 -8.12
N GLU A 131 21.33 -0.09 -7.24
CA GLU A 131 22.30 -1.14 -7.56
C GLU A 131 21.72 -2.19 -8.53
N LEU A 132 20.48 -2.64 -8.29
CA LEU A 132 19.79 -3.59 -9.15
C LEU A 132 19.53 -3.03 -10.56
N ARG A 133 19.22 -1.74 -10.67
CA ARG A 133 19.07 -1.05 -11.97
C ARG A 133 20.39 -0.93 -12.72
N ALA A 134 21.47 -0.59 -12.01
CA ALA A 134 22.79 -0.46 -12.61
C ALA A 134 23.34 -1.80 -13.12
N GLY A 135 23.07 -2.90 -12.43
CA GLY A 135 23.51 -4.25 -12.83
C GLY A 135 22.72 -4.89 -13.99
N LYS A 136 21.67 -4.23 -14.48
CA LYS A 136 20.88 -4.67 -15.66
C LYS A 136 21.37 -4.10 -17.00
N LYS A 137 22.52 -3.40 -17.01
CA LYS A 137 23.13 -2.85 -18.24
C LYS A 137 24.08 -3.84 -18.89
#